data_a0161df1331cfbff3e6683e44561fa15
#
_entry.id   a0161df1331cfbff3e6683e44561fa15
#
_cell.length_a   1.000
_cell.length_b   1.000
_cell.length_c   1.000
_cell.angle_alpha   90.00
_cell.angle_beta   90.00
_cell.angle_gamma   90.00
#
_symmetry.space_group_name_H-M   'P 1'
#
loop_
_entity.id
_entity.type
_entity.pdbx_description
1 polymer ?
#
loop_
_entity_poly.entity_id
_entity_poly.type
_entity_poly.pdbx_seq_one_letter_code
_entity_poly.pdbx_strand_id
1 'polypeptide(L)' 'MESQYLSSVLINHDKAGFCILEFSLNSTNVPKDPKVVMSTGNSFDEIAFTVLQNMKIPAKMIETIQTDKAVRLPVYFKN' A
#
# COMPACT_ATOMS: atom_id res chain seq x y z
N MET A 1 -10.78 4.67 -14.99
CA MET A 1 -9.44 4.10 -15.19
C MET A 1 -9.10 3.21 -14.01
N GLU A 2 -8.59 2.04 -14.27
CA GLU A 2 -8.29 1.08 -13.21
C GLU A 2 -7.04 1.48 -12.43
N SER A 3 -7.10 1.34 -11.11
CA SER A 3 -5.93 1.55 -10.27
C SER A 3 -4.96 0.40 -10.44
N GLN A 4 -3.67 0.70 -10.36
CA GLN A 4 -2.63 -0.32 -10.37
C GLN A 4 -2.50 -0.91 -8.97
N TYR A 5 -2.33 -2.21 -8.89
CA TYR A 5 -2.18 -2.90 -7.61
C TYR A 5 -0.78 -3.48 -7.48
N LEU A 6 -0.17 -3.22 -6.33
CA LEU A 6 1.06 -3.91 -5.94
C LEU A 6 0.72 -5.25 -5.33
N SER A 7 1.72 -6.13 -5.21
CA SER A 7 1.56 -7.39 -4.50
C SER A 7 1.14 -7.14 -3.06
N SER A 8 0.20 -7.94 -2.57
CA SER A 8 -0.29 -7.77 -1.20
C SER A 8 0.80 -8.05 -0.17
N VAL A 9 0.72 -7.35 0.94
CA VAL A 9 1.59 -7.57 2.10
C VAL A 9 0.80 -8.35 3.14
N LEU A 10 1.40 -9.38 3.71
CA LEU A 10 0.78 -10.18 4.75
C LEU A 10 1.50 -9.97 6.06
N ILE A 11 0.76 -9.58 7.09
CA ILE A 11 1.30 -9.27 8.40
C ILE A 11 0.63 -10.14 9.45
N ASN A 12 1.41 -10.75 10.32
CA ASN A 12 0.88 -11.47 11.47
C ASN A 12 0.41 -10.45 12.52
N HIS A 13 -0.79 -10.64 13.02
CA HIS A 13 -1.42 -9.70 13.94
C HIS A 13 -2.36 -10.43 14.89
N ASP A 14 -2.78 -9.77 15.94
CA ASP A 14 -3.72 -10.35 16.91
C ASP A 14 -5.11 -10.59 16.33
N LYS A 15 -5.47 -9.81 15.33
CA LYS A 15 -6.78 -9.88 14.70
C LYS A 15 -6.62 -9.97 13.19
N ALA A 16 -7.50 -10.70 12.55
CA ALA A 16 -7.56 -10.76 11.10
C ALA A 16 -8.25 -9.51 10.55
N GLY A 17 -7.77 -9.02 9.42
CA GLY A 17 -8.36 -7.85 8.79
C GLY A 17 -7.55 -7.42 7.58
N PHE A 18 -7.87 -6.25 7.05
CA PHE A 18 -7.12 -5.70 5.93
C PHE A 18 -7.21 -4.17 5.90
N CYS A 19 -6.27 -3.58 5.18
CA CYS A 19 -6.28 -2.16 4.86
C CYS A 19 -5.71 -1.99 3.46
N ILE A 20 -6.42 -1.29 2.59
CA ILE A 20 -5.96 -1.00 1.24
C ILE A 20 -5.61 0.47 1.18
N LEU A 21 -4.34 0.76 0.88
CA LEU A 21 -3.84 2.12 0.72
C LEU A 21 -3.76 2.48 -0.75
N GLU A 22 -4.05 3.74 -1.04
CA GLU A 22 -3.87 4.30 -2.38
C GLU A 22 -2.89 5.47 -2.28
N PHE A 23 -1.95 5.51 -3.20
CA PHE A 23 -0.94 6.56 -3.24
C PHE A 23 -0.45 6.72 -4.67
N SER A 24 0.28 7.79 -4.92
CA SER A 24 0.98 7.97 -6.18
C SER A 24 2.48 7.90 -5.93
N LEU A 25 3.24 7.53 -6.97
CA LEU A 25 4.69 7.50 -6.91
C LEU A 25 5.23 8.70 -7.68
N ASN A 26 6.20 9.39 -7.07
CA ASN A 26 6.89 10.45 -7.76
C ASN A 26 8.09 9.89 -8.54
N SER A 27 8.84 10.77 -9.19
CA SER A 27 10.00 10.38 -9.98
C SER A 27 11.13 9.74 -9.17
N THR A 28 11.12 9.91 -7.85
CA THR A 28 12.09 9.29 -6.96
C THR A 28 11.58 8.00 -6.31
N ASN A 29 10.39 7.56 -6.74
CA ASN A 29 9.77 6.30 -6.27
C ASN A 29 9.36 6.32 -4.80
N VAL A 30 9.08 7.50 -4.29
CA VAL A 30 8.58 7.67 -2.94
C VAL A 30 7.05 7.78 -2.99
N PRO A 31 6.32 7.01 -2.17
CA PRO A 31 4.86 7.14 -2.11
C PRO A 31 4.45 8.56 -1.70
N LYS A 32 3.49 9.11 -2.42
CA LYS A 32 3.01 10.47 -2.19
C LYS A 32 1.51 10.44 -1.90
N ASP A 33 1.10 11.22 -0.89
CA ASP A 33 -0.29 11.38 -0.49
C ASP A 33 -1.03 10.06 -0.26
N PRO A 34 -0.49 9.19 0.62
CA PRO A 34 -1.17 7.92 0.91
C PRO A 34 -2.50 8.17 1.62
N LYS A 35 -3.50 7.39 1.23
CA LYS A 35 -4.81 7.45 1.87
C LYS A 35 -5.40 6.06 1.96
N VAL A 36 -6.29 5.86 2.94
CA VAL A 36 -6.99 4.60 3.10
C VAL A 36 -8.19 4.59 2.15
N VAL A 37 -8.25 3.57 1.31
CA VAL A 37 -9.38 3.35 0.40
C VAL A 37 -10.42 2.46 1.07
N MET A 38 -9.96 1.43 1.77
CA MET A 38 -10.82 0.48 2.45
C MET A 38 -10.05 -0.17 3.59
N SER A 39 -10.67 -0.32 4.76
CA SER A 39 -10.05 -1.02 5.87
C SER A 39 -11.11 -1.64 6.77
N THR A 40 -10.69 -2.59 7.60
CA THR A 40 -11.56 -3.23 8.58
C THR A 40 -11.42 -2.64 9.98
N GLY A 41 -10.52 -1.66 10.16
CA GLY A 41 -10.38 -0.97 11.44
C GLY A 41 -9.23 0.03 11.47
N ASN A 42 -9.36 1.04 12.33
CA ASN A 42 -8.37 2.12 12.41
C ASN A 42 -6.99 1.66 12.85
N SER A 43 -6.92 0.64 13.69
CA SER A 43 -5.63 0.10 14.14
C SER A 43 -4.84 -0.49 12.97
N PHE A 44 -5.53 -1.04 11.98
CA PHE A 44 -4.87 -1.57 10.79
C PHE A 44 -4.34 -0.44 9.90
N ASP A 45 -5.03 0.70 9.88
CA ASP A 45 -4.62 1.84 9.07
C ASP A 45 -3.25 2.35 9.51
N GLU A 46 -3.03 2.50 10.80
CA GLU A 46 -1.75 2.98 11.32
C GLU A 46 -0.60 2.04 10.98
N ILE A 47 -0.84 0.74 11.13
CA ILE A 47 0.17 -0.27 10.80
C ILE A 47 0.45 -0.25 9.31
N ALA A 48 -0.59 -0.14 8.49
CA ALA A 48 -0.44 -0.11 7.03
C ALA A 48 0.38 1.10 6.58
N PHE A 49 0.13 2.28 7.16
CA PHE A 49 0.93 3.47 6.85
C PHE A 49 2.40 3.27 7.23
N THR A 50 2.66 2.67 8.38
CA THR A 50 4.03 2.38 8.82
C THR A 50 4.71 1.42 7.85
N VAL A 51 4.00 0.38 7.39
CA VAL A 51 4.53 -0.55 6.40
C VAL A 51 4.89 0.18 5.11
N LEU A 52 4.00 1.05 4.64
CA LEU A 52 4.23 1.80 3.42
C LEU A 52 5.46 2.71 3.54
N GLN A 53 5.63 3.39 4.67
CA GLN A 53 6.77 4.28 4.89
C GLN A 53 8.10 3.54 4.89
N ASN A 54 8.11 2.30 5.36
CA ASN A 54 9.32 1.49 5.47
C ASN A 54 9.55 0.61 4.25
N MET A 55 8.60 0.54 3.34
CA MET A 55 8.69 -0.33 2.19
C MET A 55 9.54 0.32 1.10
N LYS A 56 10.45 -0.48 0.54
CA LYS A 56 11.17 -0.08 -0.66
C LYS A 56 10.50 -0.74 -1.85
N ILE A 57 10.09 0.06 -2.81
CA ILE A 57 9.45 -0.46 -4.01
C ILE A 57 10.56 -0.88 -4.98
N PRO A 58 10.61 -2.17 -5.37
CA PRO A 58 11.65 -2.65 -6.28
C PRO A 58 11.60 -1.93 -7.63
N ALA A 59 12.77 -1.69 -8.22
CA ALA A 59 12.85 -1.02 -9.52
C ALA A 59 12.05 -1.75 -10.60
N LYS A 60 11.98 -3.07 -10.53
CA LYS A 60 11.20 -3.86 -11.48
C LYS A 60 9.72 -3.52 -11.43
N MET A 61 9.18 -3.24 -10.26
CA MET A 61 7.77 -2.87 -10.13
C MET A 61 7.53 -1.47 -10.67
N ILE A 62 8.52 -0.61 -10.55
CA ILE A 62 8.41 0.78 -11.00
C ILE A 62 8.36 0.85 -12.53
N GLU A 63 9.06 -0.04 -13.22
CA GLU A 63 9.04 -0.08 -14.69
C GLU A 63 7.64 -0.40 -15.22
N THR A 64 6.82 -1.12 -14.46
CA THR A 64 5.47 -1.48 -14.84
C THR A 64 4.43 -0.53 -14.31
N ILE A 65 4.80 0.37 -13.37
CA ILE A 65 3.90 1.33 -12.77
C ILE A 65 4.10 2.68 -13.45
N GLN A 66 3.01 3.24 -13.94
CA GLN A 66 3.06 4.57 -14.53
C GLN A 66 3.08 5.62 -13.41
N THR A 67 4.05 6.53 -13.48
CA THR A 67 4.12 7.64 -12.53
C THR A 67 2.87 8.54 -12.67
N ASP A 68 2.51 9.20 -11.58
CA ASP A 68 1.36 10.10 -11.49
C ASP A 68 0.01 9.40 -11.57
N LYS A 69 -0.03 8.08 -11.54
CA LYS A 69 -1.27 7.33 -11.45
C LYS A 69 -1.42 6.70 -10.08
N ALA A 70 -2.66 6.51 -9.68
CA ALA A 70 -2.96 5.88 -8.40
C ALA A 70 -2.48 4.44 -8.36
N VAL A 71 -1.82 4.09 -7.27
CA VAL A 71 -1.33 2.74 -7.01
C VAL A 71 -1.95 2.29 -5.70
N ARG A 72 -2.44 1.07 -5.64
CA ARG A 72 -3.05 0.51 -4.44
C ARG A 72 -2.18 -0.60 -3.87
N LEU A 73 -2.01 -0.56 -2.54
CA LEU A 73 -1.28 -1.59 -1.80
C LEU A 73 -2.24 -2.27 -0.83
N PRO A 74 -2.62 -3.52 -1.09
CA PRO A 74 -3.41 -4.28 -0.12
C PRO A 74 -2.50 -4.78 1.00
N VAL A 75 -2.88 -4.50 2.24
CA VAL A 75 -2.18 -5.02 3.42
C VAL A 75 -3.16 -5.90 4.18
N TYR A 76 -2.83 -7.18 4.29
CA TYR A 76 -3.67 -8.15 4.98
C TYR A 76 -3.06 -8.52 6.32
N PHE A 77 -3.92 -8.61 7.32
CA PHE A 77 -3.53 -8.97 8.68
C PHE A 77 -4.06 -10.36 8.97
N LYS A 78 -3.16 -11.24 9.34
CA LYS A 78 -3.45 -12.64 9.61
C LYS A 78 -3.30 -12.92 11.09
N ASN A 79 -4.30 -13.55 11.65
CA ASN A 79 -4.25 -14.02 13.03
C ASN A 79 -3.49 -15.34 13.13
#